data_4b12c671067c72590a6478ea3eea5430
#
_entry.id   4b12c671067c72590a6478ea3eea5430
#
_cell.length_a   1.000
_cell.length_b   1.000
_cell.length_c   1.000
_cell.angle_alpha   90.00
_cell.angle_beta   90.00
_cell.angle_gamma   90.00
#
_symmetry.space_group_name_H-M   'P 1'
#
loop_
_entity.id
_entity.type
_entity.pdbx_description
1 polymer ?
#
loop_
_entity_poly.entity_id
_entity_poly.type
_entity_poly.pdbx_seq_one_letter_code
_entity_poly.pdbx_strand_id
1 'polypeptide(L)'
;MLKQFLCVISLLAALPGSALAQNASEIARVQAGQSCPGCNLFQADLSYLDLPHIDVSGARLRQADLSLATMNHANFARANLSVSNLFGARFTGASFAYADLSRATAAGAYFGSADFTGARLDGANLSGAEMETARGLTQAQLNTACGDASTLLPPGLRIPPCR
;
A
#
# COMPACT_ATOMS: atom_id res chain seq x y z
N MET A 1 61.92 -12.48 23.73
CA MET A 1 61.43 -12.14 22.39
C MET A 1 59.92 -12.22 22.44
N LEU A 2 59.25 -11.08 22.66
CA LEU A 2 57.80 -11.01 22.81
C LEU A 2 57.19 -10.52 21.47
N LYS A 3 56.50 -11.39 20.72
CA LYS A 3 55.82 -11.03 19.50
C LYS A 3 54.45 -10.43 19.85
N GLN A 4 54.29 -9.12 19.70
CA GLN A 4 53.02 -8.43 19.77
C GLN A 4 52.22 -8.76 18.50
N PHE A 5 51.06 -9.44 18.67
CA PHE A 5 50.04 -9.55 17.64
C PHE A 5 49.21 -8.27 17.65
N LEU A 6 49.39 -7.43 16.65
CA LEU A 6 48.46 -6.33 16.37
C LEU A 6 47.17 -6.93 15.81
N CYS A 7 46.11 -6.89 16.61
CA CYS A 7 44.76 -7.16 16.18
C CYS A 7 44.24 -5.92 15.41
N VAL A 8 44.22 -5.97 14.06
CA VAL A 8 43.59 -4.94 13.24
C VAL A 8 42.11 -5.10 13.33
N ILE A 9 41.44 -4.30 14.16
CA ILE A 9 39.99 -4.20 14.19
C ILE A 9 39.59 -3.36 12.98
N SER A 10 39.13 -4.04 11.91
CA SER A 10 38.46 -3.38 10.78
C SER A 10 37.15 -2.78 11.26
N LEU A 11 37.13 -1.47 11.49
CA LEU A 11 35.90 -0.72 11.63
C LEU A 11 35.17 -0.75 10.28
N LEU A 12 34.19 -1.64 10.12
CA LEU A 12 33.20 -1.49 9.05
C LEU A 12 32.40 -0.21 9.37
N ALA A 13 32.73 0.87 8.69
CA ALA A 13 31.88 2.05 8.68
C ALA A 13 30.51 1.65 8.09
N ALA A 14 29.48 1.57 8.93
CA ALA A 14 28.11 1.48 8.46
C ALA A 14 27.82 2.72 7.62
N LEU A 15 27.69 2.53 6.31
CA LEU A 15 27.21 3.58 5.41
C LEU A 15 25.81 4.01 5.89
N PRO A 16 25.51 5.31 5.97
CA PRO A 16 24.17 5.76 6.31
C PRO A 16 23.21 5.20 5.26
N GLY A 17 22.36 4.26 5.67
CA GLY A 17 21.36 3.65 4.81
C GLY A 17 20.53 4.74 4.14
N SER A 18 20.41 4.67 2.82
CA SER A 18 19.59 5.60 2.04
C SER A 18 18.19 5.70 2.64
N ALA A 19 17.60 6.89 2.60
CA ALA A 19 16.25 7.19 3.11
C ALA A 19 15.12 6.35 2.49
N LEU A 20 15.46 5.37 1.66
CA LEU A 20 14.56 4.41 0.99
C LEU A 20 14.68 2.98 1.56
N ALA A 21 15.61 2.71 2.49
CA ALA A 21 15.75 1.38 3.07
C ALA A 21 14.52 1.02 3.91
N GLN A 22 14.20 -0.28 3.94
CA GLN A 22 13.14 -0.82 4.82
C GLN A 22 13.45 -0.48 6.28
N ASN A 23 12.39 -0.25 7.05
CA ASN A 23 12.48 -0.17 8.50
C ASN A 23 11.89 -1.44 9.11
N ALA A 24 12.72 -2.42 9.40
CA ALA A 24 12.30 -3.73 9.88
C ALA A 24 11.49 -3.65 11.19
N SER A 25 11.81 -2.72 12.07
CA SER A 25 11.09 -2.57 13.35
C SER A 25 9.68 -1.99 13.15
N GLU A 26 9.52 -1.05 12.23
CA GLU A 26 8.21 -0.48 11.90
C GLU A 26 7.34 -1.51 11.14
N ILE A 27 7.94 -2.28 10.24
CA ILE A 27 7.25 -3.38 9.54
C ILE A 27 6.78 -4.43 10.56
N ALA A 28 7.64 -4.90 11.45
CA ALA A 28 7.29 -5.88 12.49
C ALA A 28 6.17 -5.36 13.42
N ARG A 29 6.16 -4.06 13.72
CA ARG A 29 5.10 -3.41 14.49
C ARG A 29 3.74 -3.53 13.80
N VAL A 30 3.68 -3.24 12.48
CA VAL A 30 2.44 -3.35 11.70
C VAL A 30 2.01 -4.80 11.54
N GLN A 31 2.96 -5.73 11.29
CA GLN A 31 2.69 -7.16 11.21
C GLN A 31 2.12 -7.72 12.52
N ALA A 32 2.46 -7.12 13.66
CA ALA A 32 1.89 -7.45 14.98
C ALA A 32 0.52 -6.76 15.23
N GLY A 33 -0.10 -6.12 14.23
CA GLY A 33 -1.39 -5.46 14.33
C GLY A 33 -1.36 -4.10 15.04
N GLN A 34 -0.19 -3.50 15.22
CA GLN A 34 -0.06 -2.19 15.86
C GLN A 34 -0.04 -1.08 14.83
N SER A 35 -0.86 -0.06 15.04
CA SER A 35 -0.92 1.13 14.18
C SER A 35 0.43 1.87 14.14
N CYS A 36 0.74 2.42 12.95
CA CYS A 36 2.03 3.05 12.70
C CYS A 36 1.88 4.18 11.67
N PRO A 37 1.20 5.30 12.01
CA PRO A 37 1.07 6.43 11.11
C PRO A 37 2.43 7.02 10.74
N GLY A 38 2.62 7.36 9.46
CA GLY A 38 3.86 7.94 8.93
C GLY A 38 5.05 6.98 8.84
N CYS A 39 4.89 5.70 9.19
CA CYS A 39 5.97 4.72 9.17
C CYS A 39 6.53 4.45 7.78
N ASN A 40 7.80 4.03 7.75
CA ASN A 40 8.44 3.58 6.53
C ASN A 40 8.23 2.06 6.34
N LEU A 41 7.18 1.74 5.60
CA LEU A 41 6.77 0.38 5.24
C LEU A 41 7.14 0.05 3.78
N PHE A 42 8.23 0.65 3.27
CA PHE A 42 8.73 0.40 1.93
C PHE A 42 9.01 -1.09 1.73
N GLN A 43 8.43 -1.70 0.68
CA GLN A 43 8.52 -3.13 0.37
C GLN A 43 8.12 -4.07 1.53
N ALA A 44 7.28 -3.60 2.47
CA ALA A 44 6.79 -4.45 3.54
C ALA A 44 5.96 -5.62 2.98
N ASP A 45 6.17 -6.79 3.52
CA ASP A 45 5.28 -7.93 3.30
C ASP A 45 4.18 -7.91 4.38
N LEU A 46 2.98 -7.52 3.94
CA LEU A 46 1.75 -7.51 4.73
C LEU A 46 0.70 -8.45 4.11
N SER A 47 1.13 -9.35 3.22
CA SER A 47 0.24 -10.28 2.52
C SER A 47 -0.41 -11.25 3.50
N TYR A 48 -1.66 -11.65 3.20
CA TYR A 48 -2.47 -12.57 3.99
C TYR A 48 -2.76 -12.14 5.44
N LEU A 49 -2.35 -10.96 5.88
CA LEU A 49 -2.59 -10.51 7.26
C LEU A 49 -4.04 -10.04 7.46
N ASP A 50 -4.56 -10.27 8.66
CA ASP A 50 -5.84 -9.73 9.10
C ASP A 50 -5.58 -8.57 10.08
N LEU A 51 -5.71 -7.34 9.58
CA LEU A 51 -5.35 -6.10 10.26
C LEU A 51 -6.50 -5.08 10.22
N PRO A 52 -7.70 -5.43 10.77
CA PRO A 52 -8.82 -4.50 10.76
C PRO A 52 -8.52 -3.26 11.63
N HIS A 53 -9.04 -2.10 11.21
CA HIS A 53 -8.91 -0.83 11.91
C HIS A 53 -7.48 -0.30 12.10
N ILE A 54 -6.49 -0.90 11.42
CA ILE A 54 -5.09 -0.42 11.53
C ILE A 54 -4.96 1.00 10.96
N ASP A 55 -4.22 1.85 11.65
CA ASP A 55 -3.88 3.18 11.15
C ASP A 55 -2.43 3.20 10.64
N VAL A 56 -2.29 3.34 9.33
CA VAL A 56 -1.05 3.53 8.59
C VAL A 56 -1.12 4.80 7.73
N SER A 57 -1.89 5.78 8.21
CA SER A 57 -2.03 7.07 7.52
C SER A 57 -0.67 7.75 7.32
N GLY A 58 -0.45 8.35 6.15
CA GLY A 58 0.82 8.97 5.78
C GLY A 58 2.00 8.03 5.66
N ALA A 59 1.83 6.73 5.86
CA ALA A 59 2.93 5.76 5.77
C ALA A 59 3.46 5.60 4.34
N ARG A 60 4.71 5.19 4.22
CA ARG A 60 5.39 4.90 2.95
C ARG A 60 5.27 3.40 2.64
N LEU A 61 4.19 3.02 1.95
CA LEU A 61 3.87 1.64 1.53
C LEU A 61 4.26 1.37 0.07
N ARG A 62 5.14 2.18 -0.49
CA ARG A 62 5.58 1.99 -1.87
C ARG A 62 6.18 0.60 -2.06
N GLN A 63 5.72 -0.13 -3.09
CA GLN A 63 6.13 -1.51 -3.39
C GLN A 63 5.81 -2.52 -2.27
N ALA A 64 4.96 -2.18 -1.30
CA ALA A 64 4.53 -3.14 -0.30
C ALA A 64 3.61 -4.19 -0.92
N ASP A 65 3.64 -5.39 -0.36
CA ASP A 65 2.72 -6.47 -0.69
C ASP A 65 1.61 -6.55 0.37
N LEU A 66 0.37 -6.24 -0.04
CA LEU A 66 -0.84 -6.36 0.75
C LEU A 66 -1.79 -7.39 0.13
N SER A 67 -1.27 -8.27 -0.77
CA SER A 67 -2.12 -9.23 -1.46
C SER A 67 -2.84 -10.14 -0.48
N LEU A 68 -4.14 -10.36 -0.74
CA LEU A 68 -5.01 -11.21 0.06
C LEU A 68 -5.13 -10.81 1.54
N ALA A 69 -4.66 -9.63 1.93
CA ALA A 69 -4.83 -9.10 3.28
C ALA A 69 -6.27 -8.68 3.53
N THR A 70 -6.72 -8.77 4.79
CA THR A 70 -7.98 -8.21 5.26
C THR A 70 -7.69 -6.98 6.11
N MET A 71 -7.96 -5.80 5.57
CA MET A 71 -7.70 -4.51 6.21
C MET A 71 -8.97 -3.65 6.26
N ASN A 72 -10.06 -4.25 6.72
CA ASN A 72 -11.34 -3.56 6.81
C ASN A 72 -11.25 -2.40 7.81
N HIS A 73 -11.83 -1.25 7.43
CA HIS A 73 -11.82 -0.01 8.21
C HIS A 73 -10.41 0.54 8.53
N ALA A 74 -9.39 0.09 7.80
CA ALA A 74 -8.04 0.61 7.94
C ALA A 74 -7.93 2.05 7.43
N ASN A 75 -7.03 2.81 8.01
CA ASN A 75 -6.75 4.18 7.60
C ASN A 75 -5.45 4.26 6.80
N PHE A 76 -5.58 4.42 5.47
CA PHE A 76 -4.49 4.70 4.52
C PHE A 76 -4.49 6.15 4.05
N ALA A 77 -5.18 7.05 4.73
CA ALA A 77 -5.26 8.44 4.30
C ALA A 77 -3.86 9.04 4.13
N ARG A 78 -3.60 9.67 2.96
CA ARG A 78 -2.30 10.27 2.60
C ARG A 78 -1.13 9.28 2.55
N ALA A 79 -1.36 7.98 2.63
CA ALA A 79 -0.30 6.97 2.49
C ALA A 79 0.21 6.90 1.04
N ASN A 80 1.48 6.56 0.87
CA ASN A 80 2.05 6.28 -0.44
C ASN A 80 2.04 4.77 -0.70
N LEU A 81 1.05 4.31 -1.46
CA LEU A 81 0.86 2.92 -1.92
C LEU A 81 1.31 2.74 -3.39
N SER A 82 2.12 3.67 -3.92
CA SER A 82 2.51 3.57 -5.32
C SER A 82 3.27 2.27 -5.62
N VAL A 83 2.93 1.62 -6.74
CA VAL A 83 3.52 0.34 -7.17
C VAL A 83 3.30 -0.81 -6.17
N SER A 84 2.37 -0.68 -5.21
CA SER A 84 2.06 -1.75 -4.25
C SER A 84 1.16 -2.83 -4.88
N ASN A 85 1.17 -4.00 -4.26
CA ASN A 85 0.32 -5.13 -4.62
C ASN A 85 -0.84 -5.26 -3.62
N LEU A 86 -2.07 -5.01 -4.09
CA LEU A 86 -3.31 -5.15 -3.32
C LEU A 86 -4.20 -6.27 -3.92
N PHE A 87 -3.61 -7.20 -4.68
CA PHE A 87 -4.36 -8.25 -5.35
C PHE A 87 -5.27 -9.02 -4.38
N GLY A 88 -6.57 -9.07 -4.66
CA GLY A 88 -7.55 -9.84 -3.90
C GLY A 88 -7.73 -9.41 -2.44
N ALA A 89 -7.16 -8.29 -2.01
CA ALA A 89 -7.27 -7.81 -0.63
C ALA A 89 -8.65 -7.21 -0.33
N ARG A 90 -9.01 -7.16 0.94
CA ARG A 90 -10.31 -6.67 1.42
C ARG A 90 -10.13 -5.38 2.22
N PHE A 91 -10.77 -4.31 1.74
CA PHE A 91 -10.68 -2.97 2.30
C PHE A 91 -12.07 -2.36 2.59
N THR A 92 -13.00 -3.17 3.10
CA THR A 92 -14.34 -2.67 3.44
C THR A 92 -14.25 -1.47 4.36
N GLY A 93 -14.82 -0.32 3.94
CA GLY A 93 -14.86 0.89 4.75
C GLY A 93 -13.50 1.53 5.05
N ALA A 94 -12.42 1.09 4.39
CA ALA A 94 -11.10 1.69 4.57
C ALA A 94 -11.04 3.11 3.98
N SER A 95 -10.16 3.94 4.52
CA SER A 95 -9.90 5.28 3.99
C SER A 95 -8.64 5.29 3.14
N PHE A 96 -8.78 5.61 1.85
CA PHE A 96 -7.70 5.96 0.93
C PHE A 96 -7.72 7.45 0.58
N ALA A 97 -8.32 8.28 1.43
CA ALA A 97 -8.43 9.71 1.17
C ALA A 97 -7.04 10.34 0.97
N TYR A 98 -6.84 10.95 -0.21
CA TYR A 98 -5.58 11.56 -0.65
C TYR A 98 -4.38 10.59 -0.69
N ALA A 99 -4.61 9.29 -0.69
CA ALA A 99 -3.55 8.29 -0.85
C ALA A 99 -3.03 8.26 -2.30
N ASP A 100 -1.76 7.88 -2.45
CA ASP A 100 -1.15 7.66 -3.77
C ASP A 100 -1.15 6.15 -4.08
N LEU A 101 -2.06 5.71 -4.96
CA LEU A 101 -2.14 4.34 -5.48
C LEU A 101 -1.61 4.27 -6.93
N SER A 102 -0.78 5.23 -7.34
CA SER A 102 -0.26 5.25 -8.71
C SER A 102 0.47 3.95 -9.05
N ARG A 103 0.08 3.31 -10.15
CA ARG A 103 0.63 2.04 -10.62
C ARG A 103 0.49 0.87 -9.62
N ALA A 104 -0.41 0.96 -8.67
CA ALA A 104 -0.75 -0.15 -7.79
C ALA A 104 -1.53 -1.22 -8.55
N THR A 105 -1.36 -2.48 -8.16
CA THR A 105 -2.16 -3.61 -8.65
C THR A 105 -3.23 -3.94 -7.62
N ALA A 106 -4.48 -3.64 -7.91
CA ALA A 106 -5.63 -3.93 -7.05
C ALA A 106 -6.65 -4.84 -7.75
N ALA A 107 -6.14 -5.72 -8.62
CA ALA A 107 -7.00 -6.65 -9.34
C ALA A 107 -7.73 -7.59 -8.35
N GLY A 108 -9.05 -7.70 -8.52
CA GLY A 108 -9.90 -8.52 -7.67
C GLY A 108 -10.03 -8.03 -6.21
N ALA A 109 -9.56 -6.82 -5.90
CA ALA A 109 -9.67 -6.29 -4.55
C ALA A 109 -11.10 -5.81 -4.25
N TYR A 110 -11.51 -5.91 -2.99
CA TYR A 110 -12.82 -5.49 -2.51
C TYR A 110 -12.73 -4.17 -1.75
N PHE A 111 -13.40 -3.14 -2.26
CA PHE A 111 -13.39 -1.78 -1.72
C PHE A 111 -14.80 -1.30 -1.29
N GLY A 112 -15.64 -2.18 -0.82
CA GLY A 112 -16.99 -1.82 -0.40
C GLY A 112 -16.96 -0.68 0.63
N SER A 113 -17.68 0.42 0.33
CA SER A 113 -17.75 1.63 1.18
C SER A 113 -16.40 2.31 1.48
N ALA A 114 -15.32 1.96 0.79
CA ALA A 114 -14.03 2.63 0.95
C ALA A 114 -14.09 4.08 0.42
N ASP A 115 -13.28 4.95 1.01
CA ASP A 115 -13.20 6.37 0.65
C ASP A 115 -11.97 6.65 -0.22
N PHE A 116 -12.19 7.05 -1.48
CA PHE A 116 -11.15 7.43 -2.46
C PHE A 116 -11.10 8.94 -2.71
N THR A 117 -11.65 9.76 -1.81
CA THR A 117 -11.62 11.22 -1.97
C THR A 117 -10.21 11.72 -2.21
N GLY A 118 -9.95 12.33 -3.38
CA GLY A 118 -8.65 12.87 -3.74
C GLY A 118 -7.52 11.84 -3.91
N ALA A 119 -7.81 10.55 -3.92
CA ALA A 119 -6.81 9.51 -4.17
C ALA A 119 -6.25 9.60 -5.59
N ARG A 120 -4.97 9.28 -5.77
CA ARG A 120 -4.32 9.18 -7.08
C ARG A 120 -4.35 7.73 -7.56
N LEU A 121 -4.87 7.52 -8.77
CA LEU A 121 -5.03 6.20 -9.39
C LEU A 121 -4.25 6.08 -10.71
N ASP A 122 -3.29 6.96 -10.97
CA ASP A 122 -2.55 7.00 -12.24
C ASP A 122 -1.90 5.66 -12.57
N GLY A 123 -2.36 4.98 -13.63
CA GLY A 123 -1.87 3.68 -14.04
C GLY A 123 -2.19 2.52 -13.10
N ALA A 124 -3.09 2.70 -12.14
CA ALA A 124 -3.53 1.62 -11.27
C ALA A 124 -4.33 0.58 -12.06
N ASN A 125 -4.12 -0.70 -11.75
CA ASN A 125 -4.89 -1.83 -12.31
C ASN A 125 -6.00 -2.22 -11.34
N LEU A 126 -7.24 -1.96 -11.74
CA LEU A 126 -8.47 -2.24 -10.97
C LEU A 126 -9.29 -3.38 -11.61
N SER A 127 -8.69 -4.25 -12.44
CA SER A 127 -9.39 -5.35 -13.11
C SER A 127 -10.11 -6.24 -12.08
N GLY A 128 -11.40 -6.46 -12.25
CA GLY A 128 -12.21 -7.26 -11.33
C GLY A 128 -12.38 -6.68 -9.93
N ALA A 129 -11.95 -5.44 -9.68
CA ALA A 129 -12.16 -4.82 -8.37
C ALA A 129 -13.64 -4.53 -8.11
N GLU A 130 -14.09 -4.75 -6.87
CA GLU A 130 -15.46 -4.50 -6.43
C GLU A 130 -15.52 -3.16 -5.69
N MET A 131 -16.05 -2.13 -6.35
CA MET A 131 -16.05 -0.74 -5.89
C MET A 131 -17.43 -0.07 -5.96
N GLU A 132 -18.53 -0.83 -6.15
CA GLU A 132 -19.88 -0.26 -6.42
C GLU A 132 -20.34 0.71 -5.33
N THR A 133 -19.93 0.49 -4.10
CA THR A 133 -20.30 1.33 -2.96
C THR A 133 -19.15 2.23 -2.48
N ALA A 134 -18.03 2.26 -3.21
CA ALA A 134 -16.92 3.14 -2.90
C ALA A 134 -17.34 4.62 -3.04
N ARG A 135 -16.74 5.47 -2.23
CA ARG A 135 -17.07 6.91 -2.16
C ARG A 135 -15.90 7.76 -2.63
N GLY A 136 -16.20 8.98 -3.03
CA GLY A 136 -15.20 9.96 -3.41
C GLY A 136 -14.48 9.69 -4.73
N LEU A 137 -14.86 8.64 -5.47
CA LEU A 137 -14.36 8.37 -6.82
C LEU A 137 -14.93 9.40 -7.82
N THR A 138 -14.08 9.84 -8.72
CA THR A 138 -14.44 10.72 -9.84
C THR A 138 -14.07 10.07 -11.17
N GLN A 139 -14.74 10.47 -12.25
CA GLN A 139 -14.39 10.02 -13.59
C GLN A 139 -12.96 10.42 -13.98
N ALA A 140 -12.48 11.57 -13.51
CA ALA A 140 -11.10 12.02 -13.76
C ALA A 140 -10.05 11.05 -13.19
N GLN A 141 -10.26 10.55 -11.97
CA GLN A 141 -9.38 9.53 -11.37
C GLN A 141 -9.40 8.23 -12.18
N LEU A 142 -10.59 7.73 -12.55
CA LEU A 142 -10.75 6.48 -13.28
C LEU A 142 -10.20 6.54 -14.71
N ASN A 143 -10.21 7.72 -15.34
CA ASN A 143 -9.63 7.89 -16.68
C ASN A 143 -8.13 7.67 -16.73
N THR A 144 -7.42 7.75 -15.59
CA THR A 144 -5.97 7.51 -15.49
C THR A 144 -5.63 6.10 -15.03
N ALA A 145 -6.61 5.34 -14.56
CA ALA A 145 -6.50 3.93 -14.17
C ALA A 145 -6.95 3.00 -15.31
N CYS A 146 -6.88 1.69 -15.09
CA CYS A 146 -7.50 0.71 -15.98
C CYS A 146 -8.23 -0.40 -15.23
N GLY A 147 -9.17 -1.05 -15.91
CA GLY A 147 -9.94 -2.18 -15.39
C GLY A 147 -10.36 -3.14 -16.50
N ASP A 148 -11.37 -3.95 -16.25
CA ASP A 148 -11.95 -4.86 -17.24
C ASP A 148 -13.48 -4.94 -17.10
N ALA A 149 -14.10 -5.86 -17.84
CA ALA A 149 -15.56 -6.04 -17.84
C ALA A 149 -16.12 -6.55 -16.49
N SER A 150 -15.26 -7.10 -15.63
CA SER A 150 -15.64 -7.57 -14.28
C SER A 150 -15.43 -6.52 -13.20
N THR A 151 -14.85 -5.36 -13.53
CA THR A 151 -14.68 -4.25 -12.59
C THR A 151 -16.04 -3.61 -12.28
N LEU A 152 -16.43 -3.62 -11.00
CA LEU A 152 -17.69 -3.06 -10.53
C LEU A 152 -17.48 -1.67 -9.95
N LEU A 153 -18.15 -0.67 -10.53
CA LEU A 153 -17.98 0.74 -10.18
C LEU A 153 -19.28 1.37 -9.65
N PRO A 154 -19.19 2.48 -8.91
CA PRO A 154 -20.36 3.28 -8.59
C PRO A 154 -21.16 3.68 -9.84
N PRO A 155 -22.50 3.82 -9.73
CA PRO A 155 -23.36 4.15 -10.88
C PRO A 155 -22.87 5.40 -11.63
N GLY A 156 -22.84 5.30 -12.97
CA GLY A 156 -22.48 6.40 -13.87
C GLY A 156 -20.99 6.56 -14.13
N LEU A 157 -20.12 5.86 -13.41
CA LEU A 157 -18.68 5.87 -13.65
C LEU A 157 -18.26 4.75 -14.61
N ARG A 158 -17.15 4.97 -15.32
CA ARG A 158 -16.56 4.02 -16.29
C ARG A 158 -15.06 3.99 -16.13
N ILE A 159 -14.43 2.89 -16.54
CA ILE A 159 -12.99 2.73 -16.53
C ILE A 159 -12.49 2.21 -17.89
N PRO A 160 -11.35 2.73 -18.41
CA PRO A 160 -10.77 2.20 -19.63
C PRO A 160 -10.19 0.79 -19.40
N PRO A 161 -10.18 -0.06 -20.44
CA PRO A 161 -9.61 -1.39 -20.33
C PRO A 161 -8.09 -1.35 -20.12
N CYS A 162 -7.57 -2.29 -19.31
CA CYS A 162 -6.13 -2.51 -19.22
C CYS A 162 -5.59 -3.04 -20.54
N ARG A 163 -4.38 -2.58 -20.95
CA ARG A 163 -3.69 -2.94 -22.20
C ARG A 163 -2.57 -3.92 -21.91
#